data_b7f68d60240b0bc4a64134e5e6790a52
#
_entry.id   b7f68d60240b0bc4a64134e5e6790a52
#
_cell.length_a   1.000
_cell.length_b   1.000
_cell.length_c   1.000
_cell.angle_alpha   90.00
_cell.angle_beta   90.00
_cell.angle_gamma   90.00
#
_symmetry.space_group_name_H-M   'P 1'
#
loop_
_entity.id
_entity.type
_entity.pdbx_description
1 polymer ?
#
loop_
_entity_poly.entity_id
_entity_poly.type
_entity_poly.pdbx_seq_one_letter_code
_entity_poly.pdbx_strand_id
1 'polypeptide(L)'
;DKIKWLKEEFVDIWDYRKRQKNALTKEGEAARWLLKNNEQVEAQKEFIYRTAERLGLIGTDTSVFACPDYYLPLGGARMSNLRRCEIAKNETERIRKPVSVVALAGMRPISESERNGYIDTYAPDAVTEYDAIIEGMKHAFAPLKQVKEQHVENENPNLSYDIREFENADRQELKFYTVAAPSTVPERRANSAD
;
A
#
# COMPACT_ATOMS: atom_id res chain seq x y z
N ASP A 1 11.25 -31.29 16.00
CA ASP A 1 10.89 -30.07 16.73
C ASP A 1 9.46 -29.66 16.35
N LYS A 2 8.50 -29.77 17.31
CA LYS A 2 7.06 -29.56 17.09
C LYS A 2 6.73 -28.15 16.56
N ILE A 3 7.52 -27.13 16.92
CA ILE A 3 7.30 -25.75 16.48
C ILE A 3 7.72 -25.58 15.02
N LYS A 4 8.80 -26.21 14.59
CA LYS A 4 9.24 -26.19 13.20
C LYS A 4 8.25 -26.90 12.30
N TRP A 5 7.80 -28.09 12.70
CA TRP A 5 6.76 -28.84 12.01
C TRP A 5 5.45 -28.04 11.90
N LEU A 6 4.96 -27.44 13.01
CA LEU A 6 3.78 -26.59 12.99
C LEU A 6 3.90 -25.41 12.03
N LYS A 7 5.07 -24.77 11.95
CA LYS A 7 5.31 -23.66 10.98
C LYS A 7 5.25 -24.14 9.53
N GLU A 8 5.87 -25.27 9.23
CA GLU A 8 5.91 -25.83 7.87
C GLU A 8 4.52 -26.28 7.42
N GLU A 9 3.80 -27.04 8.23
CA GLU A 9 2.42 -27.47 7.95
C GLU A 9 1.44 -26.29 7.90
N PHE A 10 1.55 -25.31 8.82
CA PHE A 10 0.68 -24.14 8.83
C PHE A 10 0.88 -23.28 7.58
N VAL A 11 2.12 -23.05 7.15
CA VAL A 11 2.40 -22.28 5.93
C VAL A 11 1.82 -22.99 4.71
N ASP A 12 1.93 -24.30 4.62
CA ASP A 12 1.40 -25.05 3.49
C ASP A 12 -0.13 -25.15 3.48
N ILE A 13 -0.77 -25.14 4.65
CA ILE A 13 -2.23 -25.15 4.77
C ILE A 13 -2.79 -23.75 4.52
N TRP A 14 -2.19 -22.70 5.10
CA TRP A 14 -2.72 -21.33 5.08
C TRP A 14 -2.25 -20.50 3.91
N ASP A 15 -1.06 -20.72 3.38
CA ASP A 15 -0.64 -20.05 2.16
C ASP A 15 -1.20 -20.76 0.91
N TYR A 16 -2.52 -20.75 0.78
CA TYR A 16 -3.22 -21.36 -0.35
C TYR A 16 -2.85 -20.74 -1.71
N ARG A 17 -2.14 -19.60 -1.74
CA ARG A 17 -1.57 -19.01 -2.95
C ARG A 17 -0.60 -19.96 -3.63
N LYS A 18 0.19 -20.70 -2.87
CA LYS A 18 1.12 -21.71 -3.39
C LYS A 18 0.41 -22.87 -4.09
N ARG A 19 -0.86 -23.13 -3.73
CA ARG A 19 -1.65 -24.22 -4.32
C ARG A 19 -2.34 -23.86 -5.63
N GLN A 20 -2.46 -22.56 -5.92
CA GLN A 20 -3.15 -22.10 -7.13
C GLN A 20 -2.16 -21.83 -8.26
N LYS A 21 -1.68 -22.89 -8.91
CA LYS A 21 -0.70 -22.82 -10.02
C LYS A 21 -1.09 -21.86 -11.15
N ASN A 22 -2.40 -21.66 -11.39
CA ASN A 22 -2.90 -20.78 -12.46
C ASN A 22 -2.85 -19.28 -12.12
N ALA A 23 -2.52 -18.94 -10.88
CA ALA A 23 -2.43 -17.56 -10.40
C ALA A 23 -0.96 -17.15 -10.12
N LEU A 24 0.01 -17.95 -10.56
CA LEU A 24 1.42 -17.66 -10.33
C LEU A 24 1.88 -16.47 -11.17
N THR A 25 2.61 -15.56 -10.55
CA THR A 25 3.40 -14.53 -11.23
C THR A 25 4.63 -15.17 -11.89
N LYS A 26 5.38 -14.37 -12.67
CA LYS A 26 6.64 -14.82 -13.25
C LYS A 26 7.67 -15.24 -12.18
N GLU A 27 7.57 -14.66 -10.99
CA GLU A 27 8.41 -14.98 -9.82
C GLU A 27 7.90 -16.20 -9.03
N GLY A 28 6.86 -16.90 -9.50
CA GLY A 28 6.32 -18.09 -8.86
C GLY A 28 5.38 -17.83 -7.66
N GLU A 29 5.03 -16.57 -7.40
CA GLU A 29 4.05 -16.20 -6.38
C GLU A 29 2.66 -16.01 -6.98
N ALA A 30 1.63 -16.45 -6.27
CA ALA A 30 0.25 -16.18 -6.67
C ALA A 30 -0.12 -14.72 -6.42
N ALA A 31 -0.49 -14.01 -7.48
CA ALA A 31 -1.04 -12.68 -7.35
C ALA A 31 -2.39 -12.75 -6.63
N ARG A 32 -2.56 -11.97 -5.54
CA ARG A 32 -3.75 -12.03 -4.66
C ARG A 32 -5.06 -11.84 -5.44
N TRP A 33 -5.05 -10.99 -6.45
CA TRP A 33 -6.24 -10.66 -7.26
C TRP A 33 -6.57 -11.71 -8.34
N LEU A 34 -5.70 -12.69 -8.57
CA LEU A 34 -5.94 -13.82 -9.48
C LEU A 34 -6.44 -15.07 -8.74
N LEU A 35 -6.48 -15.03 -7.40
CA LEU A 35 -6.95 -16.15 -6.60
C LEU A 35 -8.46 -16.32 -6.81
N LYS A 36 -8.87 -17.56 -7.12
CA LYS A 36 -10.29 -17.90 -7.16
C LYS A 36 -10.83 -18.07 -5.74
N ASN A 37 -12.09 -17.70 -5.56
CA ASN A 37 -12.79 -17.94 -4.31
C ASN A 37 -12.80 -19.44 -4.00
N ASN A 38 -12.57 -19.76 -2.74
CA ASN A 38 -12.67 -21.12 -2.23
C ASN A 38 -14.12 -21.31 -1.72
N GLU A 39 -14.81 -22.32 -2.23
CA GLU A 39 -16.20 -22.62 -1.85
C GLU A 39 -16.36 -22.81 -0.32
N GLN A 40 -15.38 -23.41 0.35
CA GLN A 40 -15.39 -23.56 1.82
C GLN A 40 -15.27 -22.21 2.53
N VAL A 41 -14.50 -21.27 1.98
CA VAL A 41 -14.37 -19.91 2.51
C VAL A 41 -15.67 -19.13 2.29
N GLU A 42 -16.30 -19.25 1.12
CA GLU A 42 -17.59 -18.62 0.86
C GLU A 42 -18.70 -19.15 1.78
N ALA A 43 -18.74 -20.45 2.03
CA ALA A 43 -19.70 -21.04 2.98
C ALA A 43 -19.55 -20.54 4.42
N GLN A 44 -18.36 -20.08 4.81
CA GLN A 44 -18.06 -19.58 6.16
C GLN A 44 -17.78 -18.06 6.18
N LYS A 45 -18.07 -17.37 5.12
CA LYS A 45 -17.72 -15.97 4.92
C LYS A 45 -18.16 -15.07 6.08
N GLU A 46 -19.41 -15.17 6.49
CA GLU A 46 -19.94 -14.38 7.60
C GLU A 46 -19.20 -14.63 8.91
N PHE A 47 -18.91 -15.88 9.24
CA PHE A 47 -18.14 -16.24 10.43
C PHE A 47 -16.70 -15.69 10.36
N ILE A 48 -16.05 -15.81 9.20
CA ILE A 48 -14.70 -15.30 8.97
C ILE A 48 -14.68 -13.76 9.13
N TYR A 49 -15.63 -13.04 8.52
CA TYR A 49 -15.72 -11.59 8.64
C TYR A 49 -15.91 -11.14 10.09
N ARG A 50 -16.87 -11.68 10.79
CA ARG A 50 -17.11 -11.33 12.21
C ARG A 50 -15.90 -11.63 13.10
N THR A 51 -15.22 -12.73 12.83
CA THR A 51 -14.01 -13.09 13.60
C THR A 51 -12.87 -12.12 13.28
N ALA A 52 -12.65 -11.81 12.01
CA ALA A 52 -11.63 -10.86 11.57
C ALA A 52 -11.89 -9.44 12.12
N GLU A 53 -13.15 -8.99 12.15
CA GLU A 53 -13.54 -7.73 12.75
C GLU A 53 -13.25 -7.68 14.26
N ARG A 54 -13.64 -8.74 15.01
CA ARG A 54 -13.34 -8.84 16.45
C ARG A 54 -11.85 -8.91 16.77
N LEU A 55 -11.04 -9.39 15.84
CA LEU A 55 -9.57 -9.43 15.95
C LEU A 55 -8.90 -8.13 15.46
N GLY A 56 -9.67 -7.15 14.99
CA GLY A 56 -9.13 -5.91 14.42
C GLY A 56 -8.38 -6.11 13.09
N LEU A 57 -8.66 -7.19 12.37
CA LEU A 57 -8.03 -7.49 11.07
C LEU A 57 -8.72 -6.81 9.89
N ILE A 58 -9.95 -6.38 10.10
CA ILE A 58 -10.76 -5.62 9.14
C ILE A 58 -11.48 -4.49 9.85
N GLY A 59 -11.84 -3.48 9.10
CA GLY A 59 -12.42 -2.25 9.63
C GLY A 59 -11.46 -1.08 9.55
N THR A 60 -11.94 0.07 9.90
CA THR A 60 -11.16 1.31 10.02
C THR A 60 -11.21 1.76 11.47
N ASP A 61 -10.30 1.25 12.28
CA ASP A 61 -10.14 1.78 13.62
C ASP A 61 -9.46 3.15 13.55
N THR A 62 -9.99 4.10 14.29
CA THR A 62 -9.31 5.37 14.48
C THR A 62 -8.00 5.14 15.21
N SER A 63 -6.97 5.88 14.83
CA SER A 63 -5.68 5.80 15.51
C SER A 63 -5.84 6.02 17.01
N VAL A 64 -5.28 5.15 17.81
CA VAL A 64 -5.23 5.29 19.28
C VAL A 64 -4.22 6.38 19.72
N PHE A 65 -3.35 6.83 18.80
CA PHE A 65 -2.36 7.84 19.09
C PHE A 65 -2.99 9.24 19.06
N ALA A 66 -2.94 9.93 20.18
CA ALA A 66 -3.47 11.29 20.31
C ALA A 66 -2.62 12.35 19.57
N CYS A 67 -1.34 12.09 19.36
CA CYS A 67 -0.39 13.04 18.78
C CYS A 67 0.70 12.30 17.99
N PRO A 68 0.39 11.74 16.81
CA PRO A 68 1.42 11.18 15.94
C PRO A 68 2.26 12.31 15.32
N ASP A 69 3.54 12.07 15.10
CA ASP A 69 4.41 12.98 14.33
C ASP A 69 4.23 12.77 12.82
N TYR A 70 3.84 11.56 12.42
CA TYR A 70 3.70 11.16 11.03
C TYR A 70 2.46 10.31 10.79
N TYR A 71 1.85 10.52 9.64
CA TYR A 71 0.95 9.55 8.99
C TYR A 71 1.65 8.94 7.81
N LEU A 72 1.68 7.61 7.74
CA LEU A 72 2.40 6.86 6.71
C LEU A 72 1.41 6.06 5.83
N PRO A 73 0.77 6.66 4.82
CA PRO A 73 0.03 5.91 3.81
C PRO A 73 1.00 5.00 3.06
N LEU A 74 0.85 3.68 3.23
CA LEU A 74 1.68 2.72 2.53
C LEU A 74 1.09 2.37 1.17
N GLY A 75 1.93 2.20 0.17
CA GLY A 75 1.56 1.75 -1.16
C GLY A 75 0.84 0.40 -1.15
N GLY A 76 0.11 0.13 -2.20
CA GLY A 76 -0.62 -1.11 -2.37
C GLY A 76 -1.31 -1.21 -3.72
N ALA A 77 -1.88 -2.37 -4.01
CA ALA A 77 -2.56 -2.62 -5.27
C ALA A 77 -3.90 -1.88 -5.38
N ARG A 78 -4.33 -1.60 -6.61
CA ARG A 78 -5.66 -1.07 -6.94
C ARG A 78 -5.99 0.23 -6.20
N MET A 79 -7.11 0.25 -5.44
CA MET A 79 -7.59 1.41 -4.69
C MET A 79 -6.84 1.68 -3.39
N SER A 80 -5.90 0.82 -2.98
CA SER A 80 -5.23 0.96 -1.67
C SER A 80 -4.47 2.27 -1.54
N ASN A 81 -3.82 2.74 -2.62
CA ASN A 81 -3.08 3.98 -2.65
C ASN A 81 -3.98 5.19 -2.35
N LEU A 82 -5.14 5.27 -3.01
CA LEU A 82 -6.12 6.34 -2.77
C LEU A 82 -6.72 6.24 -1.37
N ARG A 83 -7.27 5.08 -1.00
CA ARG A 83 -7.98 4.91 0.27
C ARG A 83 -7.13 5.18 1.50
N ARG A 84 -5.85 4.79 1.46
CA ARG A 84 -4.94 5.06 2.58
C ARG A 84 -4.61 6.53 2.72
N CYS A 85 -4.52 7.26 1.61
CA CYS A 85 -4.40 8.72 1.64
C CYS A 85 -5.67 9.40 2.17
N GLU A 86 -6.85 8.91 1.79
CA GLU A 86 -8.13 9.41 2.33
C GLU A 86 -8.26 9.16 3.84
N ILE A 87 -7.84 7.98 4.33
CA ILE A 87 -7.79 7.68 5.76
C ILE A 87 -6.84 8.64 6.47
N ALA A 88 -5.64 8.86 5.94
CA ALA A 88 -4.68 9.81 6.51
C ALA A 88 -5.25 11.23 6.56
N LYS A 89 -5.99 11.67 5.52
CA LYS A 89 -6.70 12.95 5.53
C LYS A 89 -7.69 13.03 6.69
N ASN A 90 -8.58 12.05 6.81
CA ASN A 90 -9.59 12.02 7.87
C ASN A 90 -8.94 12.08 9.27
N GLU A 91 -7.82 11.38 9.46
CA GLU A 91 -7.07 11.40 10.71
C GLU A 91 -6.44 12.78 10.98
N THR A 92 -5.87 13.47 9.96
CA THR A 92 -5.34 14.82 10.13
C THR A 92 -6.43 15.83 10.48
N GLU A 93 -7.64 15.67 9.93
CA GLU A 93 -8.80 16.51 10.26
C GLU A 93 -9.30 16.26 11.70
N ARG A 94 -9.24 15.01 12.16
CA ARG A 94 -9.64 14.63 13.52
C ARG A 94 -8.70 15.20 14.59
N ILE A 95 -7.38 15.13 14.36
CA ILE A 95 -6.37 15.50 15.36
C ILE A 95 -6.11 16.99 15.35
N ARG A 96 -6.17 17.67 14.22
CA ARG A 96 -5.98 19.13 14.05
C ARG A 96 -4.68 19.66 14.64
N LYS A 97 -3.60 18.91 14.49
CA LYS A 97 -2.24 19.29 14.92
C LYS A 97 -1.29 19.28 13.73
N PRO A 98 -0.20 20.06 13.80
CA PRO A 98 0.89 19.92 12.82
C PRO A 98 1.40 18.48 12.76
N VAL A 99 1.40 17.90 11.58
CA VAL A 99 1.86 16.54 11.35
C VAL A 99 2.41 16.42 9.92
N SER A 100 3.30 15.48 9.68
CA SER A 100 3.76 15.16 8.34
C SER A 100 3.00 13.95 7.78
N VAL A 101 2.52 14.06 6.56
CA VAL A 101 1.96 12.95 5.80
C VAL A 101 3.02 12.48 4.81
N VAL A 102 3.52 11.26 4.99
CA VAL A 102 4.60 10.69 4.18
C VAL A 102 4.10 9.42 3.49
N ALA A 103 3.72 9.52 2.24
CA ALA A 103 3.24 8.38 1.48
C ALA A 103 4.42 7.56 0.94
N LEU A 104 4.43 6.26 1.24
CA LEU A 104 5.53 5.35 0.91
C LEU A 104 5.06 4.30 -0.08
N ALA A 105 5.71 4.20 -1.24
CA ALA A 105 5.41 3.15 -2.23
C ALA A 105 6.67 2.75 -3.00
N GLY A 106 6.67 1.55 -3.58
CA GLY A 106 7.76 1.09 -4.43
C GLY A 106 7.54 1.46 -5.90
N MET A 107 8.62 1.39 -6.69
CA MET A 107 8.62 1.60 -8.14
C MET A 107 8.08 0.37 -8.93
N ARG A 108 7.19 -0.41 -8.33
CA ARG A 108 6.61 -1.60 -8.98
C ARG A 108 5.69 -1.16 -10.13
N PRO A 109 5.88 -1.72 -11.34
CA PRO A 109 4.96 -1.48 -12.43
C PRO A 109 3.52 -1.92 -12.10
N ILE A 110 2.55 -1.15 -12.55
CA ILE A 110 1.13 -1.45 -12.43
C ILE A 110 0.76 -2.49 -13.49
N SER A 111 0.08 -3.55 -13.10
CA SER A 111 -0.44 -4.56 -14.01
C SER A 111 -1.79 -4.16 -14.61
N GLU A 112 -2.14 -4.72 -15.78
CA GLU A 112 -3.44 -4.49 -16.42
C GLU A 112 -4.64 -4.82 -15.51
N SER A 113 -4.51 -5.85 -14.68
CA SER A 113 -5.57 -6.25 -13.74
C SER A 113 -5.78 -5.27 -12.58
N GLU A 114 -4.90 -4.30 -12.40
CA GLU A 114 -5.00 -3.25 -11.40
C GLU A 114 -5.57 -1.95 -11.97
N ARG A 115 -5.65 -1.80 -13.30
CA ARG A 115 -6.08 -0.58 -13.98
C ARG A 115 -7.58 -0.43 -14.02
N ASN A 116 -8.25 -1.24 -14.83
CA ASN A 116 -9.68 -1.11 -15.14
C ASN A 116 -10.58 -1.12 -13.90
N GLY A 117 -11.31 -0.03 -13.69
CA GLY A 117 -12.22 0.15 -12.56
C GLY A 117 -11.53 0.38 -11.21
N TYR A 118 -10.21 0.53 -11.19
CA TYR A 118 -9.39 0.77 -10.00
C TYR A 118 -8.46 1.97 -10.21
N ILE A 119 -7.20 1.75 -10.56
CA ILE A 119 -6.18 2.80 -10.66
C ILE A 119 -6.57 3.85 -11.71
N ASP A 120 -7.09 3.45 -12.86
CA ASP A 120 -7.50 4.37 -13.92
C ASP A 120 -8.62 5.34 -13.52
N THR A 121 -9.32 5.07 -12.42
CA THR A 121 -10.36 5.96 -11.90
C THR A 121 -9.81 7.22 -11.23
N TYR A 122 -8.57 7.19 -10.74
CA TYR A 122 -7.95 8.32 -10.03
C TYR A 122 -6.52 8.64 -10.49
N ALA A 123 -5.84 7.72 -11.15
CA ALA A 123 -4.46 7.85 -11.61
C ALA A 123 -4.27 7.17 -12.99
N PRO A 124 -4.96 7.62 -14.06
CA PRO A 124 -4.93 6.95 -15.36
C PRO A 124 -3.54 6.92 -16.01
N ASP A 125 -2.71 7.93 -15.74
CA ASP A 125 -1.37 8.06 -16.30
C ASP A 125 -0.28 7.39 -15.45
N ALA A 126 -0.63 6.80 -14.30
CA ALA A 126 0.33 6.14 -13.43
C ALA A 126 0.94 4.90 -14.11
N VAL A 127 2.25 4.79 -14.09
CA VAL A 127 3.01 3.64 -14.60
C VAL A 127 3.41 2.71 -13.47
N THR A 128 3.74 3.28 -12.33
CA THR A 128 4.18 2.57 -11.14
C THR A 128 3.22 2.73 -9.96
N GLU A 129 3.36 1.89 -8.97
CA GLU A 129 2.65 2.02 -7.69
C GLU A 129 2.97 3.35 -7.00
N TYR A 130 4.20 3.85 -7.18
CA TYR A 130 4.62 5.16 -6.68
C TYR A 130 3.86 6.31 -7.37
N ASP A 131 3.70 6.27 -8.69
CA ASP A 131 2.88 7.27 -9.39
C ASP A 131 1.44 7.26 -8.88
N ALA A 132 0.89 6.07 -8.68
CA ALA A 132 -0.47 5.91 -8.19
C ALA A 132 -0.66 6.48 -6.77
N ILE A 133 0.31 6.36 -5.86
CA ILE A 133 0.18 6.94 -4.52
C ILE A 133 0.36 8.46 -4.54
N ILE A 134 1.18 9.01 -5.44
CA ILE A 134 1.29 10.46 -5.66
C ILE A 134 -0.09 11.02 -6.06
N GLU A 135 -0.75 10.42 -7.03
CA GLU A 135 -2.07 10.85 -7.46
C GLU A 135 -3.12 10.63 -6.37
N GLY A 136 -3.04 9.52 -5.63
CA GLY A 136 -3.89 9.28 -4.45
C GLY A 136 -3.73 10.38 -3.39
N MET A 137 -2.52 10.84 -3.15
CA MET A 137 -2.24 11.94 -2.23
C MET A 137 -2.75 13.28 -2.74
N LYS A 138 -2.53 13.60 -4.02
CA LYS A 138 -3.08 14.80 -4.65
C LYS A 138 -4.61 14.82 -4.60
N HIS A 139 -5.25 13.67 -4.83
CA HIS A 139 -6.71 13.54 -4.77
C HIS A 139 -7.24 13.75 -3.34
N ALA A 140 -6.61 13.11 -2.36
CA ALA A 140 -7.06 13.18 -0.97
C ALA A 140 -6.87 14.59 -0.36
N PHE A 141 -5.74 15.24 -0.65
CA PHE A 141 -5.35 16.51 -0.03
C PHE A 141 -5.36 17.70 -1.01
N ALA A 142 -6.19 17.67 -2.04
CA ALA A 142 -6.28 18.80 -2.97
C ALA A 142 -6.57 20.14 -2.25
N PRO A 143 -5.97 21.26 -2.71
CA PRO A 143 -4.96 21.33 -3.75
C PRO A 143 -3.54 21.10 -3.22
N LEU A 144 -2.81 20.16 -3.82
CA LEU A 144 -1.39 19.95 -3.55
C LEU A 144 -0.54 20.45 -4.70
N LYS A 145 0.51 21.23 -4.39
CA LYS A 145 1.52 21.70 -5.33
C LYS A 145 2.87 21.09 -5.00
N GLN A 146 3.49 20.40 -5.94
CA GLN A 146 4.87 19.94 -5.80
C GLN A 146 5.83 21.13 -5.75
N VAL A 147 6.68 21.16 -4.73
CA VAL A 147 7.64 22.24 -4.50
C VAL A 147 9.09 21.78 -4.59
N LYS A 148 9.33 20.49 -4.37
CA LYS A 148 10.66 19.90 -4.42
C LYS A 148 10.60 18.48 -4.94
N GLU A 149 11.67 18.08 -5.64
CA GLU A 149 11.89 16.71 -6.12
C GLU A 149 13.35 16.34 -5.96
N GLN A 150 13.58 15.11 -5.53
CA GLN A 150 14.89 14.48 -5.53
C GLN A 150 14.71 13.09 -6.11
N HIS A 151 15.18 12.91 -7.33
CA HIS A 151 15.07 11.66 -8.08
C HIS A 151 16.46 11.13 -8.44
N VAL A 152 16.70 9.85 -8.24
CA VAL A 152 17.89 9.16 -8.71
C VAL A 152 17.46 7.89 -9.42
N GLU A 153 17.70 7.88 -10.72
CA GLU A 153 17.51 6.70 -11.56
C GLU A 153 18.76 5.83 -11.51
N ASN A 154 18.58 4.53 -11.40
CA ASN A 154 19.63 3.54 -11.42
C ASN A 154 19.34 2.50 -12.51
N GLU A 155 20.40 1.95 -13.14
CA GLU A 155 20.25 0.86 -14.13
C GLU A 155 19.46 -0.33 -13.55
N ASN A 156 19.62 -0.61 -12.27
CA ASN A 156 18.76 -1.52 -11.54
C ASN A 156 17.59 -0.74 -10.90
N PRO A 157 16.35 -0.91 -11.39
CA PRO A 157 15.19 -0.18 -10.87
C PRO A 157 14.95 -0.37 -9.37
N ASN A 158 15.43 -1.47 -8.79
CA ASN A 158 15.32 -1.72 -7.36
C ASN A 158 16.16 -0.76 -6.51
N LEU A 159 17.15 -0.10 -7.10
CA LEU A 159 18.05 0.85 -6.45
C LEU A 159 17.70 2.31 -6.75
N SER A 160 16.71 2.55 -7.59
CA SER A 160 16.18 3.90 -7.86
C SER A 160 15.41 4.41 -6.66
N TYR A 161 15.45 5.72 -6.44
CA TYR A 161 14.61 6.36 -5.43
C TYR A 161 14.04 7.68 -5.93
N ASP A 162 12.92 8.09 -5.34
CA ASP A 162 12.26 9.35 -5.61
C ASP A 162 11.65 9.89 -4.32
N ILE A 163 11.89 11.17 -4.05
CA ILE A 163 11.32 11.89 -2.92
C ILE A 163 10.73 13.18 -3.45
N ARG A 164 9.45 13.41 -3.21
CA ARG A 164 8.78 14.67 -3.57
C ARG A 164 8.18 15.30 -2.34
N GLU A 165 8.29 16.62 -2.28
CA GLU A 165 7.68 17.46 -1.26
C GLU A 165 6.57 18.29 -1.91
N PHE A 166 5.45 18.40 -1.19
CA PHE A 166 4.29 19.15 -1.64
C PHE A 166 3.84 20.11 -0.56
N GLU A 167 3.22 21.20 -1.00
CA GLU A 167 2.56 22.19 -0.15
C GLU A 167 1.07 22.25 -0.46
N ASN A 168 0.29 22.52 0.58
CA ASN A 168 -1.13 22.83 0.48
C ASN A 168 -1.37 24.22 1.06
N ALA A 169 -1.87 25.14 0.24
CA ALA A 169 -2.09 26.52 0.66
C ALA A 169 -3.14 26.66 1.78
N ASP A 170 -4.10 25.74 1.83
CA ASP A 170 -5.20 25.73 2.81
C ASP A 170 -4.84 25.00 4.11
N ARG A 171 -3.72 24.24 4.11
CA ARG A 171 -3.27 23.38 5.20
C ARG A 171 -1.77 23.55 5.46
N GLN A 172 -1.34 24.77 5.70
CA GLN A 172 0.09 25.14 5.87
C GLN A 172 0.74 24.51 7.11
N GLU A 173 -0.06 24.05 8.06
CA GLU A 173 0.40 23.33 9.25
C GLU A 173 0.82 21.87 8.93
N LEU A 174 0.44 21.33 7.77
CA LEU A 174 0.81 19.99 7.34
C LEU A 174 1.98 20.02 6.37
N LYS A 175 2.84 19.01 6.45
CA LYS A 175 3.87 18.73 5.47
C LYS A 175 3.55 17.45 4.72
N PHE A 176 3.78 17.45 3.42
CA PHE A 176 3.43 16.33 2.56
C PHE A 176 4.64 15.84 1.79
N TYR A 177 4.90 14.56 1.89
CA TYR A 177 5.99 13.89 1.17
C TYR A 177 5.48 12.62 0.51
N THR A 178 6.06 12.30 -0.65
CA THR A 178 5.99 10.96 -1.23
C THR A 178 7.40 10.41 -1.32
N VAL A 179 7.58 9.14 -0.98
CA VAL A 179 8.89 8.50 -0.97
C VAL A 179 8.80 7.12 -1.63
N ALA A 180 9.64 6.92 -2.64
CA ALA A 180 10.00 5.60 -3.14
C ALA A 180 11.43 5.31 -2.69
N ALA A 181 11.59 4.46 -1.69
CA ALA A 181 12.90 4.09 -1.18
C ALA A 181 13.57 3.05 -2.09
N PRO A 182 14.91 3.06 -2.22
CA PRO A 182 15.64 2.01 -2.88
C PRO A 182 15.63 0.73 -2.02
N SER A 183 15.77 -0.43 -2.63
CA SER A 183 15.99 -1.66 -1.88
C SER A 183 17.40 -1.72 -1.31
N THR A 184 17.54 -2.24 -0.10
CA THR A 184 18.84 -2.59 0.49
C THR A 184 19.46 -3.84 -0.14
N VAL A 185 18.67 -4.60 -0.90
CA VAL A 185 19.09 -5.84 -1.60
C VAL A 185 18.78 -5.70 -3.09
N PRO A 186 19.80 -5.61 -3.95
CA PRO A 186 19.62 -5.34 -5.40
C PRO A 186 18.73 -6.34 -6.14
N GLU A 187 18.71 -7.59 -5.69
CA GLU A 187 18.00 -8.69 -6.32
C GLU A 187 16.48 -8.68 -6.06
N ARG A 188 16.01 -7.85 -5.14
CA ARG A 188 14.59 -7.73 -4.81
C ARG A 188 14.12 -6.28 -4.85
N ARG A 189 12.84 -6.09 -4.96
CA ARG A 189 12.21 -4.76 -4.79
C ARG A 189 12.27 -4.32 -3.33
N ALA A 190 12.26 -3.00 -3.13
CA ALA A 190 12.09 -2.40 -1.80
C ALA A 190 10.80 -2.91 -1.13
N ASN A 191 10.86 -3.08 0.16
CA ASN A 191 9.73 -3.43 1.02
C ASN A 191 9.69 -2.53 2.26
N SER A 192 8.78 -2.77 3.17
CA SER A 192 8.56 -1.92 4.36
C SER A 192 9.76 -1.91 5.36
N ALA A 193 10.80 -2.69 5.14
CA ALA A 193 12.01 -2.73 5.98
C ALA A 193 13.19 -1.95 5.36
N ASP A 194 13.09 -1.55 4.10
CA ASP A 194 14.07 -0.70 3.42
C ASP A 194 13.82 0.77 3.71
#